data_28e9d60d9138e1c8e252dca428ad9386
#
_entry.id   28e9d60d9138e1c8e252dca428ad9386
#
_cell.length_a   1.000
_cell.length_b   1.000
_cell.length_c   1.000
_cell.angle_alpha   90.00
_cell.angle_beta   90.00
_cell.angle_gamma   90.00
#
_symmetry.space_group_name_H-M   'P 1'
#
loop_
_entity.id
_entity.type
_entity.pdbx_description
1 polymer ?
#
loop_
_entity_poly.entity_id
_entity_poly.type
_entity_poly.pdbx_seq_one_letter_code
_entity_poly.pdbx_strand_id
1 'polypeptide(L)'
;MLLQAPTAPARALDGSRPRTRAGRGGRPDEQLARLTSAPALLAGLVVVTLLAAGPLQGMDEAAHGHWAQKLTPGLQPFIQHVLDPIAGQAVCLPVLLAVAATLSWRHRTWRPLWCAAMAELAFYGGVGLLKVVLARPAPTTDDADLFGGGLRQLGWSGISFPSGHAAEAVLIYGTAVYLVGRWTNASARTMTILRLGVGLVSLNAVAVSYYLGWHWISDLVGGLLVGGLLLRLLVEADRRGWRFRRAVVARHL
;
A
#
# COMPACT_ATOMS: atom_id res chain seq x y z
N MET A 1 -23.52 77.12 25.56
CA MET A 1 -22.33 76.88 26.39
C MET A 1 -22.48 75.46 26.97
N LEU A 2 -22.05 74.46 26.23
CA LEU A 2 -22.18 73.04 26.58
C LEU A 2 -20.77 72.45 26.78
N LEU A 3 -20.50 72.05 28.03
CA LEU A 3 -19.26 71.45 28.49
C LEU A 3 -19.19 70.05 28.04
N GLN A 4 -18.15 69.71 27.23
CA GLN A 4 -17.76 68.34 26.88
C GLN A 4 -16.99 67.71 28.04
N ALA A 5 -17.41 66.54 28.48
CA ALA A 5 -16.68 65.66 29.39
C ALA A 5 -15.61 64.87 28.68
N PRO A 6 -14.44 64.63 29.26
CA PRO A 6 -13.36 63.86 28.64
C PRO A 6 -13.63 62.35 28.72
N THR A 7 -13.53 61.68 27.57
CA THR A 7 -13.55 60.23 27.46
C THR A 7 -12.24 59.64 27.95
N ALA A 8 -12.29 58.72 28.90
CA ALA A 8 -11.14 57.91 29.36
C ALA A 8 -10.70 56.90 28.32
N PRO A 9 -9.38 56.59 28.17
CA PRO A 9 -8.90 55.58 27.24
C PRO A 9 -9.19 54.18 27.73
N ALA A 10 -9.74 53.34 26.83
CA ALA A 10 -9.98 51.95 27.06
C ALA A 10 -8.63 51.21 27.24
N ARG A 11 -8.48 50.58 28.39
CA ARG A 11 -7.36 49.74 28.78
C ARG A 11 -7.42 48.43 27.94
N ALA A 12 -6.52 48.28 26.97
CA ALA A 12 -6.33 47.03 26.24
C ALA A 12 -5.87 45.95 27.22
N LEU A 13 -6.73 44.98 27.48
CA LEU A 13 -6.38 43.76 28.19
C LEU A 13 -5.54 42.90 27.24
N ASP A 14 -4.23 42.93 27.46
CA ASP A 14 -3.27 41.98 26.85
C ASP A 14 -3.59 40.59 27.37
N GLY A 15 -4.40 39.85 26.58
CA GLY A 15 -4.72 38.47 26.81
C GLY A 15 -3.62 37.56 26.28
N SER A 16 -2.44 37.60 26.87
CA SER A 16 -1.41 36.55 26.66
C SER A 16 -1.90 35.22 27.23
N ARG A 17 -2.70 34.51 26.43
CA ARG A 17 -3.01 33.09 26.70
C ARG A 17 -1.71 32.31 26.71
N PRO A 18 -1.39 31.57 27.80
CA PRO A 18 -0.22 30.70 27.81
C PRO A 18 -0.40 29.68 26.68
N ARG A 19 0.53 29.70 25.70
CA ARG A 19 0.69 28.62 24.73
C ARG A 19 1.01 27.37 25.52
N THR A 20 -0.01 26.57 25.81
CA THR A 20 0.19 25.21 26.31
C THR A 20 1.07 24.52 25.31
N ARG A 21 2.28 24.20 25.73
CA ARG A 21 3.20 23.31 25.04
C ARG A 21 2.46 21.99 24.80
N ALA A 22 1.81 21.84 23.63
CA ALA A 22 1.22 20.58 23.21
C ALA A 22 2.30 19.51 23.31
N GLY A 23 2.00 18.48 24.10
CA GLY A 23 2.92 17.40 24.39
C GLY A 23 3.49 16.78 23.11
N ARG A 24 4.72 16.27 23.18
CA ARG A 24 5.52 15.63 22.12
C ARG A 24 4.92 14.35 21.51
N GLY A 25 3.65 14.05 21.75
CA GLY A 25 2.89 13.01 21.07
C GLY A 25 2.19 13.62 19.86
N GLY A 26 2.73 13.46 18.64
CA GLY A 26 2.04 13.83 17.40
C GLY A 26 0.63 13.21 17.38
N ARG A 27 -0.35 13.91 16.79
CA ARG A 27 -1.71 13.37 16.63
C ARG A 27 -1.64 12.01 15.93
N PRO A 28 -2.51 11.05 16.25
CA PRO A 28 -2.51 9.72 15.63
C PRO A 28 -2.42 9.76 14.10
N ASP A 29 -3.07 10.73 13.47
CA ASP A 29 -3.03 10.95 12.02
C ASP A 29 -1.62 11.35 11.51
N GLU A 30 -0.87 12.14 12.30
CA GLU A 30 0.49 12.53 11.95
C GLU A 30 1.48 11.37 12.10
N GLN A 31 1.29 10.54 13.11
CA GLN A 31 2.10 9.32 13.32
C GLN A 31 1.85 8.33 12.18
N LEU A 32 0.60 8.07 11.84
CA LEU A 32 0.24 7.20 10.73
C LEU A 32 0.81 7.73 9.40
N ALA A 33 0.70 9.04 9.14
CA ALA A 33 1.27 9.65 7.95
C ALA A 33 2.80 9.52 7.87
N ARG A 34 3.50 9.55 9.00
CA ARG A 34 4.96 9.33 9.06
C ARG A 34 5.32 7.86 8.81
N LEU A 35 4.62 6.92 9.47
CA LEU A 35 4.85 5.48 9.32
C LEU A 35 4.53 4.99 7.89
N THR A 36 3.58 5.60 7.21
CA THR A 36 3.24 5.30 5.80
C THR A 36 3.97 6.20 4.80
N SER A 37 5.00 6.93 5.22
CA SER A 37 5.86 7.71 4.30
C SER A 37 6.74 6.78 3.46
N ALA A 38 7.13 7.21 2.25
CA ALA A 38 7.99 6.40 1.39
C ALA A 38 9.32 6.01 2.06
N PRO A 39 10.04 6.90 2.78
CA PRO A 39 11.26 6.51 3.50
C PRO A 39 11.00 5.47 4.60
N ALA A 40 9.90 5.59 5.35
CA ALA A 40 9.59 4.63 6.42
C ALA A 40 9.24 3.25 5.85
N LEU A 41 8.45 3.19 4.77
CA LEU A 41 8.12 1.93 4.09
C LEU A 41 9.34 1.28 3.46
N LEU A 42 10.24 2.08 2.86
CA LEU A 42 11.51 1.58 2.34
C LEU A 42 12.39 1.03 3.46
N ALA A 43 12.53 1.77 4.56
CA ALA A 43 13.30 1.31 5.72
C ALA A 43 12.72 0.00 6.30
N GLY A 44 11.39 -0.08 6.43
CA GLY A 44 10.71 -1.30 6.87
C GLY A 44 10.96 -2.48 5.91
N LEU A 45 10.89 -2.26 4.60
CA LEU A 45 11.17 -3.28 3.59
C LEU A 45 12.63 -3.78 3.70
N VAL A 46 13.60 -2.86 3.81
CA VAL A 46 15.01 -3.23 3.99
C VAL A 46 15.21 -4.04 5.26
N VAL A 47 14.63 -3.60 6.39
CA VAL A 47 14.72 -4.30 7.66
C VAL A 47 14.12 -5.71 7.56
N VAL A 48 12.91 -5.86 7.00
CA VAL A 48 12.28 -7.19 6.84
C VAL A 48 13.10 -8.07 5.89
N THR A 49 13.66 -7.53 4.81
CA THR A 49 14.52 -8.31 3.90
C THR A 49 15.77 -8.80 4.60
N LEU A 50 16.45 -7.95 5.39
CA LEU A 50 17.64 -8.34 6.16
C LEU A 50 17.32 -9.37 7.24
N LEU A 51 16.19 -9.24 7.92
CA LEU A 51 15.74 -10.20 8.91
C LEU A 51 15.34 -11.53 8.27
N ALA A 52 14.70 -11.53 7.10
CA ALA A 52 14.37 -12.72 6.32
C ALA A 52 15.61 -13.43 5.76
N ALA A 53 16.73 -12.70 5.58
CA ALA A 53 18.02 -13.28 5.20
C ALA A 53 18.78 -13.97 6.35
N GLY A 54 18.24 -13.94 7.57
CA GLY A 54 18.93 -14.49 8.72
C GLY A 54 18.00 -14.76 9.91
N PRO A 55 17.81 -13.83 10.88
CA PRO A 55 17.15 -14.13 12.16
C PRO A 55 15.70 -14.64 12.07
N LEU A 56 14.96 -14.30 11.01
CA LEU A 56 13.58 -14.75 10.84
C LEU A 56 13.44 -16.09 10.11
N GLN A 57 14.49 -16.66 9.53
CA GLN A 57 14.42 -17.96 8.83
C GLN A 57 13.88 -19.06 9.73
N GLY A 58 14.46 -19.25 10.91
CA GLY A 58 13.98 -20.26 11.85
C GLY A 58 12.55 -20.02 12.35
N MET A 59 12.09 -18.76 12.40
CA MET A 59 10.70 -18.45 12.74
C MET A 59 9.77 -18.77 11.54
N ASP A 60 10.16 -18.42 10.34
CA ASP A 60 9.42 -18.74 9.12
C ASP A 60 9.27 -20.25 8.96
N GLU A 61 10.36 -21.01 9.15
CA GLU A 61 10.37 -22.48 9.10
C GLU A 61 9.50 -23.10 10.21
N ALA A 62 9.60 -22.60 11.45
CA ALA A 62 8.80 -23.12 12.55
C ALA A 62 7.30 -22.80 12.42
N ALA A 63 6.96 -21.68 11.80
CA ALA A 63 5.58 -21.22 11.65
C ALA A 63 4.90 -21.74 10.37
N HIS A 64 5.67 -22.21 9.36
CA HIS A 64 5.08 -22.62 8.10
C HIS A 64 4.31 -23.93 8.22
N GLY A 65 3.36 -24.13 7.30
CA GLY A 65 2.64 -25.40 7.19
C GLY A 65 1.59 -25.34 6.09
N HIS A 66 1.22 -26.51 5.60
CA HIS A 66 0.08 -26.67 4.67
C HIS A 66 -1.21 -26.76 5.48
N TRP A 67 -1.59 -25.65 6.14
CA TRP A 67 -2.68 -25.61 7.11
C TRP A 67 -4.03 -25.95 6.48
N ALA A 68 -4.31 -25.46 5.27
CA ALA A 68 -5.54 -25.75 4.55
C ALA A 68 -5.69 -27.27 4.28
N GLN A 69 -4.61 -27.92 3.87
CA GLN A 69 -4.62 -29.36 3.62
C GLN A 69 -4.72 -30.19 4.91
N LYS A 70 -4.10 -29.72 5.99
CA LYS A 70 -4.09 -30.42 7.28
C LYS A 70 -5.39 -30.25 8.06
N LEU A 71 -5.94 -29.03 8.12
CA LEU A 71 -7.06 -28.67 8.98
C LEU A 71 -8.41 -28.69 8.25
N THR A 72 -8.46 -28.29 6.98
CA THR A 72 -9.70 -28.15 6.21
C THR A 72 -9.54 -28.59 4.76
N PRO A 73 -9.17 -29.86 4.50
CA PRO A 73 -8.92 -30.34 3.14
C PRO A 73 -10.14 -30.15 2.22
N GLY A 74 -11.36 -30.30 2.73
CA GLY A 74 -12.59 -30.06 1.96
C GLY A 74 -12.85 -28.62 1.56
N LEU A 75 -12.28 -27.63 2.29
CA LEU A 75 -12.39 -26.20 1.98
C LEU A 75 -11.23 -25.67 1.15
N GLN A 76 -10.13 -26.42 1.03
CA GLN A 76 -8.94 -25.98 0.28
C GLN A 76 -9.28 -25.53 -1.16
N PRO A 77 -10.10 -26.25 -1.95
CA PRO A 77 -10.46 -25.80 -3.31
C PRO A 77 -11.20 -24.44 -3.30
N PHE A 78 -12.09 -24.23 -2.34
CA PHE A 78 -12.80 -22.95 -2.20
C PHE A 78 -11.82 -21.81 -1.85
N ILE A 79 -10.94 -22.03 -0.89
CA ILE A 79 -9.95 -21.04 -0.48
C ILE A 79 -9.04 -20.69 -1.67
N GLN A 80 -8.55 -21.69 -2.41
CA GLN A 80 -7.63 -21.53 -3.52
C GLN A 80 -8.26 -20.93 -4.78
N HIS A 81 -9.52 -21.27 -5.09
CA HIS A 81 -10.17 -20.83 -6.33
C HIS A 81 -11.11 -19.65 -6.16
N VAL A 82 -11.52 -19.32 -4.93
CA VAL A 82 -12.43 -18.21 -4.65
C VAL A 82 -11.76 -17.10 -3.84
N LEU A 83 -11.14 -17.42 -2.72
CA LEU A 83 -10.58 -16.39 -1.83
C LEU A 83 -9.22 -15.86 -2.30
N ASP A 84 -8.36 -16.73 -2.82
CA ASP A 84 -7.05 -16.33 -3.29
C ASP A 84 -7.08 -15.39 -4.50
N PRO A 85 -7.86 -15.65 -5.58
CA PRO A 85 -7.91 -14.76 -6.73
C PRO A 85 -8.40 -13.35 -6.43
N ILE A 86 -9.11 -13.13 -5.31
CA ILE A 86 -9.59 -11.79 -4.92
C ILE A 86 -8.43 -10.79 -4.83
N ALA A 87 -7.27 -11.21 -4.31
CA ALA A 87 -6.10 -10.35 -4.22
C ALA A 87 -5.18 -10.43 -5.45
N GLY A 88 -5.34 -11.47 -6.28
CA GLY A 88 -4.49 -11.70 -7.45
C GLY A 88 -4.91 -10.91 -8.69
N GLN A 89 -4.05 -10.93 -9.71
CA GLN A 89 -4.21 -10.23 -10.99
C GLN A 89 -5.54 -10.51 -11.69
N ALA A 90 -6.07 -11.73 -11.53
CA ALA A 90 -7.33 -12.14 -12.15
C ALA A 90 -8.53 -11.26 -11.75
N VAL A 91 -8.51 -10.66 -10.57
CA VAL A 91 -9.58 -9.80 -10.06
C VAL A 91 -9.12 -8.36 -9.87
N CYS A 92 -7.96 -8.13 -9.27
CA CYS A 92 -7.50 -6.78 -8.95
C CYS A 92 -7.25 -5.92 -10.21
N LEU A 93 -6.69 -6.50 -11.27
CA LEU A 93 -6.42 -5.78 -12.52
C LEU A 93 -7.71 -5.39 -13.26
N PRO A 94 -8.69 -6.28 -13.51
CA PRO A 94 -9.99 -5.89 -14.05
C PRO A 94 -10.69 -4.78 -13.25
N VAL A 95 -10.65 -4.82 -11.92
CA VAL A 95 -11.21 -3.76 -11.06
C VAL A 95 -10.51 -2.42 -11.30
N LEU A 96 -9.17 -2.40 -11.29
CA LEU A 96 -8.40 -1.20 -11.58
C LEU A 96 -8.69 -0.65 -12.97
N LEU A 97 -8.71 -1.51 -13.98
CA LEU A 97 -8.98 -1.12 -15.38
C LEU A 97 -10.41 -0.59 -15.55
N ALA A 98 -11.41 -1.21 -14.91
CA ALA A 98 -12.79 -0.73 -14.95
C ALA A 98 -12.91 0.67 -14.34
N VAL A 99 -12.30 0.91 -13.18
CA VAL A 99 -12.26 2.24 -12.55
C VAL A 99 -11.53 3.23 -13.45
N ALA A 100 -10.34 2.91 -13.92
CA ALA A 100 -9.52 3.80 -14.74
C ALA A 100 -10.19 4.13 -16.08
N ALA A 101 -10.77 3.14 -16.77
CA ALA A 101 -11.48 3.33 -18.04
C ALA A 101 -12.73 4.20 -17.86
N THR A 102 -13.54 3.92 -16.83
CA THR A 102 -14.74 4.72 -16.51
C THR A 102 -14.38 6.18 -16.26
N LEU A 103 -13.35 6.43 -15.45
CA LEU A 103 -12.90 7.79 -15.14
C LEU A 103 -12.29 8.48 -16.37
N SER A 104 -11.51 7.75 -17.17
CA SER A 104 -10.93 8.27 -18.42
C SER A 104 -12.02 8.68 -19.42
N TRP A 105 -13.06 7.86 -19.57
CA TRP A 105 -14.20 8.15 -20.42
C TRP A 105 -15.01 9.36 -19.94
N ARG A 106 -15.37 9.39 -18.63
CA ARG A 106 -16.14 10.48 -18.02
C ARG A 106 -15.44 11.84 -18.09
N HIS A 107 -14.12 11.86 -17.89
CA HIS A 107 -13.33 13.08 -17.84
C HIS A 107 -12.61 13.39 -19.17
N ARG A 108 -12.81 12.56 -20.19
CA ARG A 108 -12.18 12.69 -21.53
C ARG A 108 -10.66 12.87 -21.44
N THR A 109 -10.00 12.05 -20.62
CA THR A 109 -8.56 12.12 -20.38
C THR A 109 -7.94 10.73 -20.19
N TRP A 110 -6.76 10.49 -20.72
CA TRP A 110 -6.02 9.24 -20.58
C TRP A 110 -5.30 9.06 -19.23
N ARG A 111 -5.31 10.09 -18.38
CA ARG A 111 -4.53 10.08 -17.13
C ARG A 111 -4.88 8.94 -16.16
N PRO A 112 -6.16 8.59 -15.89
CA PRO A 112 -6.46 7.45 -15.04
C PRO A 112 -5.92 6.13 -15.59
N LEU A 113 -6.02 5.90 -16.91
CA LEU A 113 -5.46 4.71 -17.56
C LEU A 113 -3.93 4.70 -17.50
N TRP A 114 -3.29 5.86 -17.70
CA TRP A 114 -1.84 5.97 -17.53
C TRP A 114 -1.41 5.66 -16.10
N CYS A 115 -2.15 6.13 -15.09
CA CYS A 115 -1.89 5.82 -13.69
C CYS A 115 -2.03 4.31 -13.40
N ALA A 116 -3.04 3.64 -13.99
CA ALA A 116 -3.20 2.20 -13.90
C ALA A 116 -2.03 1.45 -14.57
N ALA A 117 -1.62 1.87 -15.76
CA ALA A 117 -0.47 1.28 -16.45
C ALA A 117 0.83 1.44 -15.65
N MET A 118 1.04 2.59 -15.01
CA MET A 118 2.19 2.82 -14.15
C MET A 118 2.15 1.99 -12.87
N ALA A 119 0.96 1.68 -12.32
CA ALA A 119 0.82 0.75 -11.19
C ALA A 119 1.26 -0.67 -11.57
N GLU A 120 0.83 -1.16 -12.75
CA GLU A 120 1.25 -2.47 -13.28
C GLU A 120 2.75 -2.51 -13.57
N LEU A 121 3.27 -1.48 -14.22
CA LEU A 121 4.72 -1.38 -14.47
C LEU A 121 5.52 -1.37 -13.16
N ALA A 122 5.05 -0.67 -12.13
CA ALA A 122 5.67 -0.66 -10.82
C ALA A 122 5.57 -2.03 -10.13
N PHE A 123 4.47 -2.76 -10.29
CA PHE A 123 4.33 -4.12 -9.79
C PHE A 123 5.34 -5.07 -10.42
N TYR A 124 5.34 -5.21 -11.74
CA TYR A 124 6.27 -6.12 -12.42
C TYR A 124 7.73 -5.67 -12.32
N GLY A 125 8.00 -4.36 -12.46
CA GLY A 125 9.35 -3.80 -12.34
C GLY A 125 9.88 -3.74 -10.92
N GLY A 126 9.03 -3.53 -9.91
CA GLY A 126 9.41 -3.46 -8.50
C GLY A 126 9.34 -4.82 -7.81
N VAL A 127 8.14 -5.38 -7.68
CA VAL A 127 7.94 -6.66 -7.00
C VAL A 127 8.56 -7.81 -7.80
N GLY A 128 8.33 -7.85 -9.12
CA GLY A 128 8.88 -8.88 -10.00
C GLY A 128 10.42 -8.90 -9.99
N LEU A 129 11.06 -7.71 -10.05
CA LEU A 129 12.51 -7.61 -9.97
C LEU A 129 13.04 -8.11 -8.61
N LEU A 130 12.42 -7.70 -7.50
CA LEU A 130 12.80 -8.17 -6.17
C LEU A 130 12.69 -9.69 -6.04
N LYS A 131 11.62 -10.29 -6.58
CA LYS A 131 11.43 -11.75 -6.61
C LYS A 131 12.58 -12.45 -7.31
N VAL A 132 12.97 -11.97 -8.48
CA VAL A 132 14.05 -12.58 -9.28
C VAL A 132 15.42 -12.36 -8.62
N VAL A 133 15.67 -11.17 -8.06
CA VAL A 133 16.98 -10.84 -7.44
C VAL A 133 17.16 -11.58 -6.12
N LEU A 134 16.12 -11.64 -5.29
CA LEU A 134 16.20 -12.26 -3.97
C LEU A 134 16.01 -13.78 -4.02
N ALA A 135 15.41 -14.30 -5.09
CA ALA A 135 15.36 -15.71 -5.43
C ALA A 135 15.10 -16.66 -4.24
N ARG A 136 14.09 -16.31 -3.41
CA ARG A 136 13.76 -17.07 -2.21
C ARG A 136 12.87 -18.26 -2.56
N PRO A 137 13.18 -19.49 -2.12
CA PRO A 137 12.29 -20.62 -2.27
C PRO A 137 10.97 -20.46 -1.50
N ALA A 138 9.90 -21.05 -1.98
CA ALA A 138 8.61 -21.09 -1.31
C ALA A 138 8.61 -22.12 -0.16
N PRO A 139 7.68 -22.04 0.81
CA PRO A 139 7.57 -23.02 1.90
C PRO A 139 7.45 -24.48 1.45
N THR A 140 6.99 -24.71 0.25
CA THR A 140 6.89 -26.06 -0.35
C THR A 140 8.23 -26.75 -0.57
N THR A 141 9.34 -26.02 -0.45
CA THR A 141 10.71 -26.56 -0.60
C THR A 141 11.40 -26.83 0.73
N ASP A 142 10.76 -26.46 1.85
CA ASP A 142 11.31 -26.53 3.21
C ASP A 142 12.66 -25.78 3.37
N ASP A 143 12.91 -24.78 2.49
CA ASP A 143 14.13 -23.96 2.48
C ASP A 143 13.73 -22.47 2.52
N ALA A 144 14.07 -21.78 3.60
CA ALA A 144 13.74 -20.38 3.82
C ALA A 144 14.85 -19.42 3.39
N ASP A 145 15.95 -19.89 2.83
CA ASP A 145 17.13 -19.09 2.51
C ASP A 145 16.86 -18.13 1.33
N LEU A 146 17.13 -16.85 1.54
CA LEU A 146 17.25 -15.90 0.43
C LEU A 146 18.41 -16.33 -0.48
N PHE A 147 18.20 -16.20 -1.79
CA PHE A 147 19.12 -16.63 -2.84
C PHE A 147 19.27 -18.16 -2.98
N GLY A 148 18.56 -18.96 -2.16
CA GLY A 148 18.56 -20.43 -2.28
C GLY A 148 17.72 -20.96 -3.44
N GLY A 149 16.86 -20.14 -4.04
CA GLY A 149 15.95 -20.51 -5.12
C GLY A 149 16.35 -19.97 -6.47
N GLY A 150 15.35 -19.62 -7.25
CA GLY A 150 15.47 -18.98 -8.56
C GLY A 150 14.46 -19.54 -9.56
N LEU A 151 14.06 -18.70 -10.50
CA LEU A 151 13.06 -19.05 -11.52
C LEU A 151 13.53 -20.19 -12.42
N ARG A 152 14.83 -20.30 -12.70
CA ARG A 152 15.41 -21.35 -13.54
C ARG A 152 15.51 -22.69 -12.81
N GLN A 153 15.74 -22.69 -11.49
CA GLN A 153 15.95 -23.89 -10.68
C GLN A 153 14.61 -24.49 -10.22
N LEU A 154 13.73 -23.66 -9.68
CA LEU A 154 12.51 -24.08 -9.00
C LEU A 154 11.22 -23.49 -9.61
N GLY A 155 11.31 -22.82 -10.76
CA GLY A 155 10.17 -22.14 -11.36
C GLY A 155 9.58 -21.08 -10.42
N TRP A 156 8.25 -20.99 -10.38
CA TRP A 156 7.56 -20.03 -9.52
C TRP A 156 7.77 -20.27 -8.03
N SER A 157 8.05 -21.53 -7.62
CA SER A 157 8.38 -21.86 -6.24
C SER A 157 9.77 -21.37 -5.81
N GLY A 158 10.61 -20.93 -6.72
CA GLY A 158 11.95 -20.39 -6.43
C GLY A 158 11.99 -18.86 -6.22
N ILE A 159 10.84 -18.18 -6.25
CA ILE A 159 10.77 -16.71 -6.20
C ILE A 159 9.62 -16.23 -5.29
N SER A 160 9.59 -16.69 -4.03
CA SER A 160 8.49 -16.38 -3.11
C SER A 160 8.54 -14.97 -2.54
N PHE A 161 9.70 -14.44 -2.20
CA PHE A 161 9.84 -13.11 -1.58
C PHE A 161 9.98 -11.98 -2.62
N PRO A 162 9.31 -10.85 -2.42
CA PRO A 162 8.17 -10.63 -1.52
C PRO A 162 6.86 -11.21 -2.09
N SER A 163 5.82 -11.38 -1.25
CA SER A 163 4.52 -11.89 -1.70
C SER A 163 3.88 -11.00 -2.76
N GLY A 164 3.51 -11.60 -3.92
CA GLY A 164 2.81 -10.90 -5.00
C GLY A 164 1.40 -10.47 -4.58
N HIS A 165 0.57 -11.41 -4.08
CA HIS A 165 -0.82 -11.14 -3.67
C HIS A 165 -0.92 -10.06 -2.59
N ALA A 166 -0.02 -10.07 -1.60
CA ALA A 166 0.02 -9.01 -0.58
C ALA A 166 0.38 -7.64 -1.16
N ALA A 167 1.30 -7.60 -2.13
CA ALA A 167 1.67 -6.36 -2.83
C ALA A 167 0.56 -5.85 -3.75
N GLU A 168 -0.10 -6.74 -4.52
CA GLU A 168 -1.23 -6.42 -5.42
C GLU A 168 -2.41 -5.85 -4.64
N ALA A 169 -2.76 -6.48 -3.52
CA ALA A 169 -3.86 -6.01 -2.68
C ALA A 169 -3.67 -4.55 -2.26
N VAL A 170 -2.46 -4.14 -1.90
CA VAL A 170 -2.17 -2.76 -1.51
C VAL A 170 -2.00 -1.84 -2.71
N LEU A 171 -1.17 -2.21 -3.69
CA LEU A 171 -0.81 -1.36 -4.82
C LEU A 171 -1.98 -1.18 -5.78
N ILE A 172 -2.59 -2.27 -6.24
CA ILE A 172 -3.55 -2.23 -7.33
C ILE A 172 -4.91 -1.71 -6.84
N TYR A 173 -5.47 -2.29 -5.77
CA TYR A 173 -6.70 -1.75 -5.19
C TYR A 173 -6.49 -0.36 -4.56
N GLY A 174 -5.32 -0.10 -3.95
CA GLY A 174 -4.97 1.21 -3.45
C GLY A 174 -4.94 2.27 -4.55
N THR A 175 -4.43 1.93 -5.74
CA THR A 175 -4.47 2.80 -6.93
C THR A 175 -5.90 3.06 -7.40
N ALA A 176 -6.76 2.03 -7.44
CA ALA A 176 -8.17 2.21 -7.78
C ALA A 176 -8.86 3.18 -6.81
N VAL A 177 -8.67 3.01 -5.51
CA VAL A 177 -9.20 3.92 -4.47
C VAL A 177 -8.62 5.33 -4.59
N TYR A 178 -7.33 5.46 -4.88
CA TYR A 178 -6.70 6.75 -5.16
C TYR A 178 -7.36 7.47 -6.35
N LEU A 179 -7.60 6.74 -7.45
CA LEU A 179 -8.24 7.29 -8.65
C LEU A 179 -9.68 7.76 -8.34
N VAL A 180 -10.47 6.97 -7.60
CA VAL A 180 -11.81 7.40 -7.16
C VAL A 180 -11.72 8.70 -6.36
N GLY A 181 -10.89 8.77 -5.34
CA GLY A 181 -10.72 9.96 -4.52
C GLY A 181 -10.19 11.19 -5.28
N ARG A 182 -9.42 10.95 -6.34
CA ARG A 182 -8.78 11.99 -7.16
C ARG A 182 -9.69 12.58 -8.23
N TRP A 183 -10.58 11.76 -8.79
CA TRP A 183 -11.37 12.09 -9.99
C TRP A 183 -12.87 12.14 -9.72
N THR A 184 -13.32 11.90 -8.48
CA THR A 184 -14.74 12.01 -8.11
C THR A 184 -14.92 12.89 -6.88
N ASN A 185 -16.17 13.27 -6.62
CA ASN A 185 -16.57 13.97 -5.39
C ASN A 185 -17.06 12.96 -4.33
N ALA A 186 -16.37 11.81 -4.21
CA ALA A 186 -16.73 10.79 -3.24
C ALA A 186 -16.71 11.35 -1.81
N SER A 187 -17.74 11.03 -1.02
CA SER A 187 -17.86 11.47 0.34
C SER A 187 -16.73 10.91 1.23
N ALA A 188 -16.44 11.56 2.35
CA ALA A 188 -15.47 11.05 3.32
C ALA A 188 -15.84 9.63 3.79
N ARG A 189 -17.14 9.35 4.01
CA ARG A 189 -17.64 8.01 4.36
C ARG A 189 -17.33 6.99 3.26
N THR A 190 -17.61 7.31 2.01
CA THR A 190 -17.30 6.43 0.86
C THR A 190 -15.79 6.14 0.80
N MET A 191 -14.95 7.16 0.93
CA MET A 191 -13.50 6.97 0.91
C MET A 191 -13.00 6.12 2.09
N THR A 192 -13.60 6.25 3.26
CA THR A 192 -13.29 5.38 4.41
C THR A 192 -13.66 3.93 4.13
N ILE A 193 -14.86 3.68 3.60
CA ILE A 193 -15.30 2.32 3.24
C ILE A 193 -14.36 1.70 2.20
N LEU A 194 -13.99 2.44 1.16
CA LEU A 194 -13.07 1.93 0.14
C LEU A 194 -11.68 1.60 0.71
N ARG A 195 -11.14 2.42 1.61
CA ARG A 195 -9.86 2.16 2.28
C ARG A 195 -9.94 0.94 3.20
N LEU A 196 -11.04 0.79 3.94
CA LEU A 196 -11.28 -0.41 4.74
C LEU A 196 -11.39 -1.65 3.85
N GLY A 197 -12.02 -1.53 2.68
CA GLY A 197 -12.06 -2.59 1.67
C GLY A 197 -10.65 -3.02 1.24
N VAL A 198 -9.76 -2.08 0.95
CA VAL A 198 -8.34 -2.40 0.66
C VAL A 198 -7.69 -3.14 1.83
N GLY A 199 -7.92 -2.67 3.06
CA GLY A 199 -7.41 -3.35 4.27
C GLY A 199 -7.90 -4.79 4.39
N LEU A 200 -9.20 -5.03 4.14
CA LEU A 200 -9.80 -6.37 4.19
C LEU A 200 -9.23 -7.28 3.09
N VAL A 201 -9.07 -6.79 1.86
CA VAL A 201 -8.46 -7.57 0.77
C VAL A 201 -6.99 -7.87 1.08
N SER A 202 -6.25 -6.92 1.66
CA SER A 202 -4.87 -7.16 2.10
C SER A 202 -4.79 -8.21 3.21
N LEU A 203 -5.71 -8.18 4.17
CA LEU A 203 -5.81 -9.21 5.21
C LEU A 203 -6.15 -10.57 4.61
N ASN A 204 -7.10 -10.62 3.67
CA ASN A 204 -7.43 -11.85 2.93
C ASN A 204 -6.19 -12.39 2.19
N ALA A 205 -5.46 -11.54 1.47
CA ALA A 205 -4.23 -11.95 0.76
C ALA A 205 -3.21 -12.61 1.69
N VAL A 206 -2.96 -11.98 2.85
CA VAL A 206 -2.03 -12.50 3.85
C VAL A 206 -2.53 -13.81 4.45
N ALA A 207 -3.78 -13.83 4.92
CA ALA A 207 -4.34 -15.00 5.60
C ALA A 207 -4.44 -16.22 4.66
N VAL A 208 -4.91 -16.02 3.42
CA VAL A 208 -5.08 -17.08 2.44
C VAL A 208 -3.73 -17.63 1.99
N SER A 209 -2.80 -16.77 1.60
CA SER A 209 -1.47 -17.20 1.12
C SER A 209 -0.68 -17.94 2.22
N TYR A 210 -0.81 -17.50 3.48
CA TYR A 210 -0.23 -18.19 4.63
C TYR A 210 -0.91 -19.54 4.89
N TYR A 211 -2.25 -19.57 4.90
CA TYR A 211 -3.03 -20.76 5.19
C TYR A 211 -2.85 -21.86 4.13
N LEU A 212 -2.68 -21.46 2.88
CA LEU A 212 -2.35 -22.39 1.77
C LEU A 212 -0.89 -22.86 1.80
N GLY A 213 -0.02 -22.25 2.61
CA GLY A 213 1.40 -22.60 2.69
C GLY A 213 2.22 -22.15 1.47
N TRP A 214 1.81 -21.08 0.79
CA TRP A 214 2.48 -20.57 -0.40
C TRP A 214 3.57 -19.55 -0.11
N HIS A 215 3.51 -18.91 1.06
CA HIS A 215 4.42 -17.86 1.46
C HIS A 215 4.85 -17.97 2.91
N TRP A 216 6.09 -17.62 3.18
CA TRP A 216 6.61 -17.36 4.51
C TRP A 216 5.96 -16.11 5.10
N ILE A 217 5.91 -15.98 6.43
CA ILE A 217 5.36 -14.80 7.11
C ILE A 217 6.10 -13.54 6.67
N SER A 218 7.42 -13.60 6.61
CA SER A 218 8.25 -12.46 6.19
C SER A 218 8.02 -12.05 4.73
N ASP A 219 7.68 -12.99 3.80
CA ASP A 219 7.29 -12.66 2.43
C ASP A 219 6.01 -11.80 2.39
N LEU A 220 5.04 -12.15 3.23
CA LEU A 220 3.75 -11.46 3.30
C LEU A 220 3.93 -10.03 3.81
N VAL A 221 4.73 -9.85 4.88
CA VAL A 221 5.07 -8.53 5.40
C VAL A 221 5.86 -7.72 4.36
N GLY A 222 6.85 -8.33 3.70
CA GLY A 222 7.60 -7.72 2.60
C GLY A 222 6.69 -7.28 1.46
N GLY A 223 5.70 -8.10 1.09
CA GLY A 223 4.69 -7.79 0.08
C GLY A 223 3.85 -6.56 0.42
N LEU A 224 3.32 -6.47 1.66
CA LEU A 224 2.57 -5.30 2.12
C LEU A 224 3.42 -4.02 2.10
N LEU A 225 4.68 -4.11 2.53
CA LEU A 225 5.60 -2.96 2.58
C LEU A 225 5.97 -2.47 1.17
N VAL A 226 6.32 -3.37 0.26
CA VAL A 226 6.66 -2.97 -1.12
C VAL A 226 5.43 -2.46 -1.86
N GLY A 227 4.26 -3.09 -1.70
CA GLY A 227 3.00 -2.60 -2.28
C GLY A 227 2.66 -1.20 -1.79
N GLY A 228 2.78 -0.95 -0.48
CA GLY A 228 2.59 0.37 0.12
C GLY A 228 3.60 1.42 -0.37
N LEU A 229 4.87 1.04 -0.47
CA LEU A 229 5.93 1.91 -1.00
C LEU A 229 5.64 2.32 -2.44
N LEU A 230 5.35 1.36 -3.32
CA LEU A 230 5.08 1.61 -4.73
C LEU A 230 3.82 2.46 -4.92
N LEU A 231 2.75 2.20 -4.16
CA LEU A 231 1.54 3.03 -4.15
C LEU A 231 1.87 4.47 -3.72
N ARG A 232 2.68 4.64 -2.69
CA ARG A 232 3.07 5.97 -2.21
C ARG A 232 3.85 6.74 -3.27
N LEU A 233 4.84 6.11 -3.88
CA LEU A 233 5.64 6.69 -4.95
C LEU A 233 4.79 7.06 -6.17
N LEU A 234 3.87 6.19 -6.58
CA LEU A 234 2.93 6.44 -7.68
C LEU A 234 2.06 7.68 -7.41
N VAL A 235 1.46 7.75 -6.21
CA VAL A 235 0.62 8.89 -5.80
C VAL A 235 1.42 10.20 -5.76
N GLU A 236 2.65 10.15 -5.26
CA GLU A 236 3.52 11.33 -5.22
C GLU A 236 3.93 11.78 -6.62
N ALA A 237 4.26 10.85 -7.51
CA ALA A 237 4.61 11.13 -8.90
C ALA A 237 3.44 11.78 -9.66
N ASP A 238 2.21 11.23 -9.55
CA ASP A 238 1.02 11.82 -10.20
C ASP A 238 0.74 13.23 -9.66
N ARG A 239 0.87 13.45 -8.35
CA ARG A 239 0.66 14.77 -7.73
C ARG A 239 1.71 15.80 -8.17
N ARG A 240 2.98 15.41 -8.32
CA ARG A 240 4.06 16.29 -8.81
C ARG A 240 3.85 16.68 -10.27
N GLY A 241 3.53 15.73 -11.13
CA GLY A 241 3.24 15.98 -12.54
C GLY A 241 2.05 16.96 -12.76
N TRP A 242 1.05 16.92 -11.87
CA TRP A 242 -0.05 17.87 -11.86
C TRP A 242 0.37 19.29 -11.49
N ARG A 243 1.20 19.43 -10.45
CA ARG A 243 1.69 20.76 -10.01
C ARG A 243 2.52 21.44 -11.08
N PHE A 244 3.40 20.69 -11.73
CA PHE A 244 4.23 21.20 -12.82
C PHE A 244 3.39 21.73 -13.98
N ARG A 245 2.40 20.98 -14.46
CA ARG A 245 1.51 21.41 -15.55
C ARG A 245 0.71 22.67 -15.20
N ARG A 246 0.19 22.78 -13.98
CA ARG A 246 -0.51 24.01 -13.54
C ARG A 246 0.42 25.23 -13.52
N ALA A 247 1.65 25.06 -13.07
CA ALA A 247 2.62 26.15 -13.04
C ALA A 247 3.02 26.62 -14.46
N VAL A 248 3.12 25.69 -15.41
CA VAL A 248 3.41 26.01 -16.83
C VAL A 248 2.24 26.77 -17.45
N VAL A 249 1.01 26.29 -17.30
CA VAL A 249 -0.19 26.97 -17.84
C VAL A 249 -0.37 28.36 -17.24
N ALA A 250 -0.14 28.54 -15.94
CA ALA A 250 -0.25 29.84 -15.26
C ALA A 250 0.83 30.86 -15.68
N ARG A 251 1.91 30.44 -16.34
CA ARG A 251 2.96 31.34 -16.88
C ARG A 251 2.68 31.80 -18.30
N HIS A 252 1.73 31.17 -18.97
CA HIS A 252 1.34 31.49 -20.36
C HIS A 252 -0.03 32.18 -20.46
N LEU A 253 -0.68 32.49 -19.34
CA LEU A 253 -1.86 33.33 -19.19
C LEU A 253 -1.51 34.65 -18.52
#